data_ca6f1bb8c9b717de7a8a108812083bc3
#
_entry.id   ca6f1bb8c9b717de7a8a108812083bc3
#
_cell.length_a   1.000
_cell.length_b   1.000
_cell.length_c   1.000
_cell.angle_alpha   90.00
_cell.angle_beta   90.00
_cell.angle_gamma   90.00
#
_symmetry.space_group_name_H-M   'P 1'
#
loop_
_entity.id
_entity.type
_entity.pdbx_description
1 polymer ?
#
loop_
_entity_poly.entity_id
_entity_poly.type
_entity_poly.pdbx_seq_one_letter_code
_entity_poly.pdbx_strand_id
1 'polypeptide(L)'
;SKTVSADDTKAVEESVRLAELWLDDATYLPTASGTAKAWDSKQWLEETMPAWQRMVTPVAEHMNDAQLDSMPEEAREMMGPMTKMMNQMSGMNFGMQLGHALGDLASQALTGSDFGLPIAPANTVALLPQTIQKVARELNVPGQEVLVYIAAREAARQRLFKHVPWLVERIVSSVEEYAIGLVIDTSHLEEVTRELNLESGDPQAIQDAMSKLQGMDLSPRITSKNTAAASRLETLLALVEGWAEHVVSEALGERIPSTSKLTQAWAHRRSTGGSAENAFSKVVGIELNAPKVSEAAELWRRATVAVGAEKRDKAWDHPDFLPTAEHLDNPAAFIDSLLDDGPDEGFEEEFAKLEEMLKNDEASSDEPADENKKTEDKDDKKDKGNEGDEN
;
A
#
# COMPACT_ATOMS: atom_id res chain seq x y z
N SER A 1 -15.91 -26.83 0.01
CA SER A 1 -14.58 -26.67 -0.59
C SER A 1 -13.76 -27.93 -0.36
N LYS A 2 -13.09 -28.37 -1.41
CA LYS A 2 -12.23 -29.54 -1.30
C LYS A 2 -10.94 -29.16 -0.53
N THR A 3 -10.47 -30.05 0.33
CA THR A 3 -9.21 -29.90 1.04
C THR A 3 -8.06 -29.83 0.02
N VAL A 4 -7.05 -29.01 0.31
CA VAL A 4 -5.84 -28.90 -0.51
C VAL A 4 -5.09 -30.24 -0.49
N SER A 5 -4.74 -30.76 -1.66
CA SER A 5 -3.98 -32.01 -1.78
C SER A 5 -2.48 -31.78 -1.57
N ALA A 6 -1.76 -32.86 -1.31
CA ALA A 6 -0.29 -32.84 -1.22
C ALA A 6 0.35 -32.42 -2.55
N ASP A 7 -0.24 -32.79 -3.68
CA ASP A 7 0.22 -32.37 -5.00
C ASP A 7 0.02 -30.87 -5.24
N ASP A 8 -1.10 -30.32 -4.79
CA ASP A 8 -1.35 -28.88 -4.83
C ASP A 8 -0.33 -28.10 -4.00
N THR A 9 -0.03 -28.56 -2.80
CA THR A 9 0.97 -27.95 -1.92
C THR A 9 2.35 -27.95 -2.55
N LYS A 10 2.73 -29.05 -3.16
CA LYS A 10 4.03 -29.20 -3.85
C LYS A 10 4.11 -28.27 -5.07
N ALA A 11 3.04 -28.17 -5.84
CA ALA A 11 2.97 -27.27 -7.00
C ALA A 11 3.09 -25.82 -6.58
N VAL A 12 2.44 -25.42 -5.48
CA VAL A 12 2.56 -24.07 -4.91
C VAL A 12 3.99 -23.80 -4.45
N GLU A 13 4.59 -24.67 -3.68
CA GLU A 13 5.96 -24.52 -3.20
C GLU A 13 6.96 -24.34 -4.36
N GLU A 14 6.82 -25.14 -5.40
CA GLU A 14 7.69 -25.08 -6.57
C GLU A 14 7.48 -23.78 -7.38
N SER A 15 6.23 -23.35 -7.55
CA SER A 15 5.90 -22.12 -8.26
C SER A 15 6.41 -20.88 -7.52
N VAL A 16 6.30 -20.87 -6.20
CA VAL A 16 6.84 -19.77 -5.37
C VAL A 16 8.36 -19.75 -5.44
N ARG A 17 9.01 -20.90 -5.39
CA ARG A 17 10.47 -20.98 -5.51
C ARG A 17 10.97 -20.42 -6.84
N LEU A 18 10.34 -20.77 -7.95
CA LEU A 18 10.66 -20.23 -9.26
C LEU A 18 10.40 -18.72 -9.33
N ALA A 19 9.24 -18.29 -8.86
CA ALA A 19 8.86 -16.88 -8.84
C ALA A 19 9.87 -16.05 -8.06
N GLU A 20 10.26 -16.51 -6.86
CA GLU A 20 11.24 -15.82 -6.02
C GLU A 20 12.62 -15.74 -6.71
N LEU A 21 13.05 -16.79 -7.36
CA LEU A 21 14.29 -16.81 -8.10
C LEU A 21 14.30 -15.78 -9.24
N TRP A 22 13.22 -15.70 -9.99
CA TRP A 22 13.10 -14.77 -11.12
C TRP A 22 12.89 -13.32 -10.69
N LEU A 23 12.21 -13.09 -9.57
CA LEU A 23 12.04 -11.75 -9.00
C LEU A 23 13.38 -11.13 -8.56
N ASP A 24 14.36 -11.95 -8.18
CA ASP A 24 15.68 -11.45 -7.83
C ASP A 24 16.37 -10.70 -8.98
N ASP A 25 16.00 -10.97 -10.22
CA ASP A 25 16.49 -10.25 -11.39
C ASP A 25 15.79 -8.90 -11.61
N ALA A 26 14.65 -8.67 -10.99
CA ALA A 26 13.80 -7.51 -11.23
C ALA A 26 13.77 -6.50 -10.07
N THR A 27 14.23 -6.87 -8.89
CA THR A 27 14.20 -6.01 -7.70
C THR A 27 15.38 -6.26 -6.78
N TYR A 28 15.80 -5.22 -6.07
CA TYR A 28 16.80 -5.28 -5.00
C TYR A 28 16.20 -5.62 -3.63
N LEU A 29 14.87 -5.61 -3.48
CA LEU A 29 14.23 -6.09 -2.27
C LEU A 29 14.40 -7.61 -2.18
N PRO A 30 14.92 -8.12 -1.04
CA PRO A 30 15.13 -9.56 -0.90
C PRO A 30 13.80 -10.31 -0.73
N THR A 31 13.85 -11.65 -0.81
CA THR A 31 12.68 -12.48 -0.57
C THR A 31 12.12 -12.24 0.82
N ALA A 32 10.84 -12.49 1.01
CA ALA A 32 10.21 -12.36 2.31
C ALA A 32 10.65 -13.44 3.31
N SER A 33 11.47 -14.39 2.90
CA SER A 33 11.99 -15.51 3.72
C SER A 33 10.89 -16.36 4.38
N GLY A 34 9.66 -16.26 3.89
CA GLY A 34 8.52 -16.99 4.44
C GLY A 34 8.35 -18.36 3.82
N THR A 35 7.50 -19.16 4.45
CA THR A 35 7.09 -20.45 3.94
C THR A 35 5.97 -20.27 2.91
N ALA A 36 6.08 -20.93 1.77
CA ALA A 36 4.99 -21.02 0.81
C ALA A 36 3.86 -21.90 1.38
N LYS A 37 2.64 -21.43 1.28
CA LYS A 37 1.44 -22.10 1.77
C LYS A 37 0.43 -22.29 0.65
N ALA A 38 -0.21 -23.44 0.64
CA ALA A 38 -1.37 -23.70 -0.20
C ALA A 38 -2.62 -23.71 0.69
N TRP A 39 -3.55 -22.82 0.41
CA TRP A 39 -4.78 -22.67 1.20
C TRP A 39 -6.01 -23.04 0.39
N ASP A 40 -7.04 -23.48 1.08
CA ASP A 40 -8.42 -23.42 0.60
C ASP A 40 -9.09 -22.11 1.04
N SER A 41 -10.32 -21.90 0.59
CA SER A 41 -11.07 -20.67 0.92
C SER A 41 -11.33 -20.53 2.42
N LYS A 42 -11.53 -21.62 3.13
CA LYS A 42 -11.74 -21.60 4.58
C LYS A 42 -10.48 -21.16 5.32
N GLN A 43 -9.32 -21.71 4.94
CA GLN A 43 -8.04 -21.31 5.51
C GLN A 43 -7.73 -19.84 5.21
N TRP A 44 -8.01 -19.38 4.00
CA TRP A 44 -7.86 -17.96 3.66
C TRP A 44 -8.67 -17.07 4.60
N LEU A 45 -9.93 -17.44 4.84
CA LEU A 45 -10.81 -16.69 5.74
C LEU A 45 -10.26 -16.66 7.18
N GLU A 46 -9.86 -17.80 7.70
CA GLU A 46 -9.30 -17.95 9.06
C GLU A 46 -8.01 -17.14 9.23
N GLU A 47 -7.11 -17.25 8.25
CA GLU A 47 -5.78 -16.62 8.35
C GLU A 47 -5.78 -15.12 8.08
N THR A 48 -6.72 -14.60 7.30
CA THR A 48 -6.85 -13.17 7.03
C THR A 48 -7.75 -12.44 8.02
N MET A 49 -8.53 -13.15 8.82
CA MET A 49 -9.49 -12.56 9.74
C MET A 49 -8.87 -11.54 10.71
N PRO A 50 -7.71 -11.79 11.35
CA PRO A 50 -7.12 -10.80 12.26
C PRO A 50 -6.81 -9.46 11.59
N ALA A 51 -6.30 -9.47 10.36
CA ALA A 51 -6.01 -8.26 9.63
C ALA A 51 -7.29 -7.50 9.23
N TRP A 52 -8.32 -8.22 8.81
CA TRP A 52 -9.62 -7.62 8.52
C TRP A 52 -10.24 -6.99 9.76
N GLN A 53 -10.21 -7.67 10.90
CA GLN A 53 -10.69 -7.12 12.17
C GLN A 53 -9.96 -5.83 12.55
N ARG A 54 -8.65 -5.80 12.38
CA ARG A 54 -7.85 -4.61 12.66
C ARG A 54 -8.24 -3.40 11.82
N MET A 55 -8.56 -3.62 10.54
CA MET A 55 -8.99 -2.53 9.64
C MET A 55 -10.45 -2.14 9.84
N VAL A 56 -11.31 -3.09 10.16
CA VAL A 56 -12.75 -2.89 10.27
C VAL A 56 -13.15 -2.26 11.60
N THR A 57 -12.49 -2.63 12.70
CA THR A 57 -12.86 -2.17 14.05
C THR A 57 -12.89 -0.65 14.18
N PRO A 58 -11.89 0.12 13.75
CA PRO A 58 -11.95 1.57 13.83
C PRO A 58 -13.11 2.16 13.03
N VAL A 59 -13.39 1.62 11.87
CA VAL A 59 -14.48 2.08 11.01
C VAL A 59 -15.84 1.82 11.68
N ALA A 60 -16.03 0.63 12.25
CA ALA A 60 -17.26 0.28 12.95
C ALA A 60 -17.52 1.19 14.16
N GLU A 61 -16.48 1.45 14.96
CA GLU A 61 -16.56 2.33 16.13
C GLU A 61 -16.94 3.75 15.75
N HIS A 62 -16.24 4.32 14.78
CA HIS A 62 -16.49 5.69 14.33
C HIS A 62 -17.81 5.83 13.56
N MET A 63 -18.25 4.80 12.86
CA MET A 63 -19.55 4.78 12.21
C MET A 63 -20.68 4.82 13.24
N ASN A 64 -20.55 4.08 14.33
CA ASN A 64 -21.50 4.10 15.42
C ASN A 64 -21.56 5.49 16.07
N ASP A 65 -20.42 6.12 16.33
CA ASP A 65 -20.34 7.48 16.85
C ASP A 65 -20.99 8.49 15.88
N ALA A 66 -20.74 8.35 14.59
CA ALA A 66 -21.35 9.20 13.55
C ALA A 66 -22.88 9.05 13.49
N GLN A 67 -23.39 7.85 13.69
CA GLN A 67 -24.84 7.61 13.77
C GLN A 67 -25.45 8.30 15.00
N LEU A 68 -24.81 8.22 16.15
CA LEU A 68 -25.25 8.90 17.37
C LEU A 68 -25.20 10.43 17.20
N ASP A 69 -24.14 10.96 16.59
CA ASP A 69 -23.98 12.40 16.35
C ASP A 69 -24.99 12.96 15.33
N SER A 70 -25.49 12.13 14.42
CA SER A 70 -26.51 12.53 13.45
C SER A 70 -27.93 12.62 14.06
N MET A 71 -28.13 12.08 15.23
CA MET A 71 -29.41 12.13 15.94
C MET A 71 -29.59 13.49 16.65
N PRO A 72 -30.83 14.06 16.68
CA PRO A 72 -31.15 15.20 17.53
C PRO A 72 -30.86 14.90 19.00
N GLU A 73 -30.40 15.88 19.75
CA GLU A 73 -30.02 15.74 21.16
C GLU A 73 -31.19 15.21 22.03
N GLU A 74 -32.42 15.63 21.71
CA GLU A 74 -33.62 15.11 22.37
C GLU A 74 -33.86 13.61 22.14
N ALA A 75 -33.57 13.13 20.93
CA ALA A 75 -33.67 11.72 20.58
C ALA A 75 -32.61 10.89 21.31
N ARG A 76 -31.40 11.44 21.49
CA ARG A 76 -30.32 10.79 22.25
C ARG A 76 -30.67 10.63 23.75
N GLU A 77 -31.27 11.63 24.33
CA GLU A 77 -31.72 11.59 25.75
C GLU A 77 -32.86 10.58 25.97
N MET A 78 -33.80 10.53 25.04
CA MET A 78 -34.90 9.55 25.07
C MET A 78 -34.45 8.11 24.88
N MET A 79 -33.33 7.90 24.16
CA MET A 79 -32.79 6.58 23.82
C MET A 79 -31.70 6.10 24.79
N GLY A 80 -31.39 6.85 25.86
CA GLY A 80 -30.30 6.53 26.79
C GLY A 80 -30.26 5.09 27.29
N PRO A 81 -31.37 4.50 27.79
CA PRO A 81 -31.41 3.10 28.21
C PRO A 81 -31.41 2.10 27.06
N MET A 82 -31.88 2.50 25.89
CA MET A 82 -31.97 1.67 24.69
C MET A 82 -30.68 1.72 23.83
N THR A 83 -29.80 2.70 24.06
CA THR A 83 -28.57 2.89 23.29
C THR A 83 -27.68 1.66 23.37
N LYS A 84 -27.55 1.04 24.55
CA LYS A 84 -26.75 -0.16 24.76
C LYS A 84 -27.30 -1.36 23.98
N MET A 85 -28.64 -1.51 23.97
CA MET A 85 -29.30 -2.58 23.22
C MET A 85 -29.16 -2.37 21.71
N MET A 86 -29.32 -1.13 21.22
CA MET A 86 -29.12 -0.78 19.82
C MET A 86 -27.67 -0.97 19.37
N ASN A 87 -26.70 -0.64 20.21
CA ASN A 87 -25.29 -0.88 19.93
C ASN A 87 -24.99 -2.38 19.81
N GLN A 88 -25.58 -3.20 20.64
CA GLN A 88 -25.45 -4.67 20.56
C GLN A 88 -26.08 -5.22 19.28
N MET A 89 -27.25 -4.75 18.90
CA MET A 89 -27.92 -5.16 17.65
C MET A 89 -27.14 -4.69 16.42
N SER A 90 -26.63 -3.45 16.42
CA SER A 90 -25.79 -2.93 15.35
C SER A 90 -24.50 -3.72 15.22
N GLY A 91 -23.87 -4.09 16.33
CA GLY A 91 -22.69 -4.93 16.35
C GLY A 91 -22.92 -6.33 15.80
N MET A 92 -24.06 -6.94 16.13
CA MET A 92 -24.44 -8.24 15.56
C MET A 92 -24.71 -8.18 14.06
N ASN A 93 -25.47 -7.18 13.61
CA ASN A 93 -25.72 -6.97 12.19
C ASN A 93 -24.43 -6.70 11.41
N PHE A 94 -23.55 -5.90 11.97
CA PHE A 94 -22.25 -5.61 11.37
C PHE A 94 -21.40 -6.89 11.25
N GLY A 95 -21.35 -7.71 12.30
CA GLY A 95 -20.64 -8.99 12.29
C GLY A 95 -21.18 -9.96 11.24
N MET A 96 -22.50 -10.02 11.08
CA MET A 96 -23.13 -10.86 10.04
C MET A 96 -22.81 -10.35 8.63
N GLN A 97 -22.89 -9.06 8.39
CA GLN A 97 -22.53 -8.46 7.10
C GLN A 97 -21.05 -8.67 6.77
N LEU A 98 -20.19 -8.51 7.77
CA LEU A 98 -18.77 -8.77 7.64
C LEU A 98 -18.50 -10.23 7.27
N GLY A 99 -19.16 -11.17 7.95
CA GLY A 99 -19.04 -12.59 7.66
C GLY A 99 -19.47 -12.95 6.24
N HIS A 100 -20.56 -12.39 5.75
CA HIS A 100 -21.02 -12.58 4.37
C HIS A 100 -20.04 -11.99 3.35
N ALA A 101 -19.59 -10.77 3.58
CA ALA A 101 -18.64 -10.10 2.68
C ALA A 101 -17.31 -10.86 2.60
N LEU A 102 -16.77 -11.29 3.74
CA LEU A 102 -15.54 -12.08 3.78
C LEU A 102 -15.72 -13.45 3.14
N GLY A 103 -16.87 -14.09 3.31
CA GLY A 103 -17.20 -15.34 2.63
C GLY A 103 -17.20 -15.19 1.10
N ASP A 104 -17.78 -14.12 0.59
CA ASP A 104 -17.76 -13.81 -0.85
C ASP A 104 -16.34 -13.57 -1.37
N LEU A 105 -15.54 -12.80 -0.64
CA LEU A 105 -14.15 -12.58 -1.01
C LEU A 105 -13.32 -13.87 -0.94
N ALA A 106 -13.54 -14.70 0.07
CA ALA A 106 -12.85 -15.99 0.22
C ALA A 106 -13.07 -16.91 -0.97
N SER A 107 -14.26 -16.87 -1.56
CA SER A 107 -14.59 -17.68 -2.74
C SER A 107 -13.85 -17.23 -4.01
N GLN A 108 -13.42 -15.98 -4.06
CA GLN A 108 -12.74 -15.35 -5.20
C GLN A 108 -11.24 -15.22 -5.00
N ALA A 109 -10.75 -15.31 -3.77
CA ALA A 109 -9.36 -15.08 -3.42
C ALA A 109 -8.42 -16.09 -4.11
N LEU A 110 -7.30 -15.60 -4.59
CA LEU A 110 -6.27 -16.38 -5.26
C LEU A 110 -4.99 -16.45 -4.44
N THR A 111 -4.76 -15.46 -3.59
CA THR A 111 -3.54 -15.33 -2.77
C THR A 111 -3.87 -14.84 -1.36
N GLY A 112 -2.91 -14.99 -0.46
CA GLY A 112 -3.04 -14.53 0.92
C GLY A 112 -3.28 -13.03 1.05
N SER A 113 -2.56 -12.21 0.27
CA SER A 113 -2.73 -10.76 0.24
C SER A 113 -3.50 -10.31 -1.00
N ASP A 114 -4.54 -11.04 -1.37
CA ASP A 114 -5.36 -10.70 -2.52
C ASP A 114 -5.98 -9.30 -2.37
N PHE A 115 -6.43 -8.77 -3.48
CA PHE A 115 -6.88 -7.38 -3.60
C PHE A 115 -5.78 -6.33 -3.32
N GLY A 116 -4.52 -6.75 -3.20
CA GLY A 116 -3.39 -5.86 -2.91
C GLY A 116 -3.31 -5.37 -1.47
N LEU A 117 -3.96 -6.07 -0.54
CA LEU A 117 -4.05 -5.68 0.86
C LEU A 117 -3.14 -6.53 1.75
N PRO A 118 -2.50 -5.94 2.77
CA PRO A 118 -1.64 -6.68 3.70
C PRO A 118 -2.45 -7.47 4.72
N ILE A 119 -3.22 -8.44 4.26
CA ILE A 119 -4.15 -9.23 5.08
C ILE A 119 -3.65 -10.62 5.42
N ALA A 120 -2.61 -11.11 4.74
CA ALA A 120 -1.97 -12.38 5.10
C ALA A 120 -1.13 -12.23 6.37
N PRO A 121 -0.91 -13.34 7.12
CA PRO A 121 0.07 -13.34 8.19
C PRO A 121 1.45 -12.93 7.69
N ALA A 122 2.26 -12.31 8.56
CA ALA A 122 3.60 -11.87 8.20
C ALA A 122 4.46 -13.04 7.67
N ASN A 123 5.31 -12.76 6.70
CA ASN A 123 6.24 -13.70 6.10
C ASN A 123 5.57 -14.93 5.43
N THR A 124 4.33 -14.80 5.01
CA THR A 124 3.58 -15.89 4.39
C THR A 124 3.30 -15.56 2.94
N VAL A 125 3.74 -16.43 2.04
CA VAL A 125 3.35 -16.42 0.63
C VAL A 125 2.35 -17.55 0.42
N ALA A 126 1.07 -17.21 0.37
CA ALA A 126 -0.01 -18.17 0.27
C ALA A 126 -0.74 -18.08 -1.06
N LEU A 127 -1.02 -19.21 -1.65
CA LEU A 127 -1.80 -19.33 -2.89
C LEU A 127 -2.99 -20.27 -2.67
N LEU A 128 -4.07 -20.03 -3.42
CA LEU A 128 -5.26 -20.87 -3.42
C LEU A 128 -5.31 -21.68 -4.75
N PRO A 129 -4.68 -22.83 -4.79
CA PRO A 129 -4.47 -23.53 -6.06
C PRO A 129 -5.76 -23.97 -6.75
N GLN A 130 -6.81 -24.28 -6.01
CA GLN A 130 -8.09 -24.70 -6.60
C GLN A 130 -8.77 -23.55 -7.35
N THR A 131 -8.78 -22.36 -6.76
CA THR A 131 -9.34 -21.16 -7.40
C THR A 131 -8.47 -20.71 -8.57
N ILE A 132 -7.16 -20.83 -8.44
CA ILE A 132 -6.20 -20.52 -9.53
C ILE A 132 -6.42 -21.44 -10.72
N GLN A 133 -6.61 -22.73 -10.50
CA GLN A 133 -6.91 -23.69 -11.57
C GLN A 133 -8.19 -23.35 -12.30
N LYS A 134 -9.21 -22.92 -11.58
CA LYS A 134 -10.47 -22.47 -12.18
C LYS A 134 -10.26 -21.25 -13.08
N VAL A 135 -9.51 -20.27 -12.63
CA VAL A 135 -9.17 -19.08 -13.42
C VAL A 135 -8.37 -19.45 -14.66
N ALA A 136 -7.42 -20.37 -14.53
CA ALA A 136 -6.63 -20.86 -15.66
C ALA A 136 -7.51 -21.48 -16.75
N ARG A 137 -8.49 -22.30 -16.36
CA ARG A 137 -9.43 -22.88 -17.31
C ARG A 137 -10.29 -21.81 -17.99
N GLU A 138 -10.79 -20.85 -17.24
CA GLU A 138 -11.59 -19.73 -17.78
C GLU A 138 -10.80 -18.89 -18.78
N LEU A 139 -9.52 -18.65 -18.50
CA LEU A 139 -8.64 -17.87 -19.38
C LEU A 139 -8.06 -18.68 -20.54
N ASN A 140 -8.20 -20.00 -20.52
CA ASN A 140 -7.58 -20.92 -21.48
C ASN A 140 -6.06 -20.70 -21.55
N VAL A 141 -5.42 -20.61 -20.39
CA VAL A 141 -3.97 -20.51 -20.22
C VAL A 141 -3.47 -21.73 -19.46
N PRO A 142 -2.27 -22.25 -19.77
CA PRO A 142 -1.73 -23.38 -19.02
C PRO A 142 -1.71 -23.10 -17.51
N GLY A 143 -2.23 -24.05 -16.73
CA GLY A 143 -2.38 -23.86 -15.28
C GLY A 143 -1.06 -23.58 -14.55
N GLN A 144 0.04 -24.17 -15.01
CA GLN A 144 1.36 -23.94 -14.44
C GLN A 144 1.86 -22.51 -14.68
N GLU A 145 1.59 -21.93 -15.83
CA GLU A 145 1.95 -20.53 -16.13
C GLU A 145 1.14 -19.55 -15.27
N VAL A 146 -0.14 -19.82 -15.10
CA VAL A 146 -1.00 -18.99 -14.22
C VAL A 146 -0.54 -19.08 -12.77
N LEU A 147 -0.22 -20.29 -12.30
CA LEU A 147 0.24 -20.50 -10.92
C LEU A 147 1.53 -19.74 -10.63
N VAL A 148 2.52 -19.79 -11.52
CA VAL A 148 3.79 -19.08 -11.37
C VAL A 148 3.58 -17.57 -11.44
N TYR A 149 2.73 -17.10 -12.35
CA TYR A 149 2.39 -15.68 -12.47
C TYR A 149 1.77 -15.12 -11.18
N ILE A 150 0.81 -15.82 -10.61
CA ILE A 150 0.16 -15.44 -9.36
C ILE A 150 1.12 -15.56 -8.19
N ALA A 151 1.95 -16.59 -8.16
CA ALA A 151 3.01 -16.74 -7.16
C ALA A 151 3.97 -15.55 -7.19
N ALA A 152 4.36 -15.09 -8.36
CA ALA A 152 5.23 -13.93 -8.52
C ALA A 152 4.58 -12.63 -8.01
N ARG A 153 3.31 -12.41 -8.30
CA ARG A 153 2.58 -11.25 -7.80
C ARG A 153 2.49 -11.23 -6.28
N GLU A 154 2.15 -12.37 -5.68
CA GLU A 154 2.06 -12.48 -4.23
C GLU A 154 3.43 -12.35 -3.56
N ALA A 155 4.46 -12.99 -4.10
CA ALA A 155 5.81 -12.88 -3.59
C ALA A 155 6.34 -11.44 -3.68
N ALA A 156 6.03 -10.72 -4.74
CA ALA A 156 6.39 -9.32 -4.91
C ALA A 156 5.73 -8.43 -3.82
N ARG A 157 4.43 -8.63 -3.58
CA ARG A 157 3.73 -7.91 -2.51
C ARG A 157 4.36 -8.19 -1.14
N GLN A 158 4.65 -9.44 -0.86
CA GLN A 158 5.25 -9.83 0.43
C GLN A 158 6.65 -9.26 0.61
N ARG A 159 7.44 -9.08 -0.44
CA ARG A 159 8.71 -8.36 -0.36
C ARG A 159 8.52 -6.93 0.12
N LEU A 160 7.53 -6.23 -0.40
CA LEU A 160 7.19 -4.88 0.06
C LEU A 160 6.73 -4.88 1.52
N PHE A 161 5.78 -5.72 1.88
CA PHE A 161 5.24 -5.77 3.23
C PHE A 161 6.27 -6.18 4.27
N LYS A 162 7.23 -7.01 3.90
CA LYS A 162 8.33 -7.46 4.78
C LYS A 162 9.43 -6.40 4.92
N HIS A 163 9.90 -5.86 3.81
CA HIS A 163 11.14 -5.08 3.78
C HIS A 163 10.93 -3.56 3.74
N VAL A 164 9.69 -3.09 3.64
CA VAL A 164 9.33 -1.68 3.80
C VAL A 164 8.66 -1.50 5.17
N PRO A 165 9.42 -1.16 6.22
CA PRO A 165 8.96 -1.29 7.61
C PRO A 165 7.74 -0.43 7.95
N TRP A 166 7.58 0.71 7.29
CA TRP A 166 6.49 1.66 7.54
C TRP A 166 5.21 1.40 6.74
N LEU A 167 5.25 0.52 5.73
CA LEU A 167 4.20 0.42 4.71
C LEU A 167 2.87 -0.10 5.26
N VAL A 168 2.88 -1.24 5.94
CA VAL A 168 1.65 -1.87 6.49
C VAL A 168 1.00 -0.93 7.51
N GLU A 169 1.78 -0.37 8.42
CA GLU A 169 1.28 0.55 9.43
C GLU A 169 0.70 1.83 8.80
N ARG A 170 1.29 2.32 7.73
CA ARG A 170 0.77 3.51 7.04
C ARG A 170 -0.54 3.22 6.32
N ILE A 171 -0.71 2.05 5.75
CA ILE A 171 -1.99 1.62 5.17
C ILE A 171 -3.05 1.56 6.27
N VAL A 172 -2.76 0.90 7.38
CA VAL A 172 -3.69 0.75 8.50
C VAL A 172 -4.03 2.11 9.13
N SER A 173 -3.03 2.97 9.37
CA SER A 173 -3.25 4.30 9.94
C SER A 173 -4.05 5.21 9.00
N SER A 174 -3.90 5.05 7.70
CA SER A 174 -4.72 5.78 6.72
C SER A 174 -6.19 5.37 6.78
N VAL A 175 -6.48 4.10 7.03
CA VAL A 175 -7.84 3.61 7.27
C VAL A 175 -8.40 4.20 8.57
N GLU A 176 -7.61 4.22 9.63
CA GLU A 176 -8.01 4.81 10.92
C GLU A 176 -8.29 6.31 10.81
N GLU A 177 -7.42 7.06 10.15
CA GLU A 177 -7.61 8.50 9.90
C GLU A 177 -8.87 8.77 9.06
N TYR A 178 -9.10 7.96 8.06
CA TYR A 178 -10.32 8.01 7.28
C TYR A 178 -11.55 7.80 8.17
N ALA A 179 -11.51 6.81 9.04
CA ALA A 179 -12.60 6.43 9.93
C ALA A 179 -12.94 7.53 10.94
N ILE A 180 -11.92 8.23 11.48
CA ILE A 180 -12.13 9.35 12.43
C ILE A 180 -12.98 10.46 11.82
N GLY A 181 -12.89 10.68 10.52
CA GLY A 181 -13.64 11.71 9.80
C GLY A 181 -15.00 11.27 9.28
N LEU A 182 -15.48 10.06 9.62
CA LEU A 182 -16.75 9.54 9.10
C LEU A 182 -17.93 10.40 9.51
N VAL A 183 -18.75 10.75 8.54
CA VAL A 183 -20.01 11.47 8.70
C VAL A 183 -21.08 10.82 7.84
N ILE A 184 -22.30 10.88 8.33
CA ILE A 184 -23.47 10.46 7.57
C ILE A 184 -24.02 11.67 6.84
N ASP A 185 -23.95 11.63 5.52
CA ASP A 185 -24.47 12.70 4.68
C ASP A 185 -25.95 12.44 4.37
N THR A 186 -26.80 13.25 4.99
CA THR A 186 -28.25 13.24 4.78
C THR A 186 -28.72 14.34 3.82
N SER A 187 -27.82 15.11 3.23
CA SER A 187 -28.14 16.24 2.36
C SER A 187 -28.99 15.81 1.16
N HIS A 188 -28.72 14.62 0.62
CA HIS A 188 -29.50 14.04 -0.47
C HIS A 188 -30.95 13.75 -0.08
N LEU A 189 -31.17 13.22 1.13
CA LEU A 189 -32.52 12.99 1.67
C LEU A 189 -33.26 14.30 1.92
N GLU A 190 -32.56 15.33 2.40
CA GLU A 190 -33.14 16.66 2.62
C GLU A 190 -33.54 17.32 1.31
N GLU A 191 -32.72 17.23 0.26
CA GLU A 191 -33.06 17.74 -1.08
C GLU A 191 -34.26 17.04 -1.66
N VAL A 192 -34.31 15.71 -1.59
CA VAL A 192 -35.45 14.92 -2.07
C VAL A 192 -36.72 15.29 -1.30
N THR A 193 -36.62 15.48 0.02
CA THR A 193 -37.78 15.87 0.85
C THR A 193 -38.27 17.27 0.50
N ARG A 194 -37.36 18.23 0.18
CA ARG A 194 -37.73 19.57 -0.28
C ARG A 194 -38.39 19.56 -1.64
N GLU A 195 -37.89 18.79 -2.60
CA GLU A 195 -38.44 18.67 -3.95
C GLU A 195 -39.84 18.04 -3.94
N LEU A 196 -40.13 17.18 -2.99
CA LEU A 196 -41.41 16.50 -2.87
C LEU A 196 -42.51 17.36 -2.27
N ASN A 197 -42.19 18.46 -1.62
CA ASN A 197 -43.11 19.45 -1.07
C ASN A 197 -44.32 18.84 -0.34
N LEU A 198 -44.06 17.93 0.60
CA LEU A 198 -45.07 17.15 1.34
C LEU A 198 -45.99 18.03 2.20
N GLU A 199 -45.68 19.32 2.37
CA GLU A 199 -46.48 20.27 3.15
C GLU A 199 -47.79 20.68 2.46
N SER A 200 -47.94 20.44 1.16
CA SER A 200 -49.12 20.87 0.41
C SER A 200 -50.37 20.07 0.68
N GLY A 201 -50.29 18.90 1.31
CA GLY A 201 -51.44 18.07 1.70
C GLY A 201 -52.26 17.53 0.55
N ASP A 202 -51.84 17.68 -0.69
CA ASP A 202 -52.54 17.13 -1.87
C ASP A 202 -52.24 15.62 -1.98
N PRO A 203 -53.31 14.76 -1.94
CA PRO A 203 -53.12 13.32 -2.05
C PRO A 203 -52.43 12.86 -3.33
N GLN A 204 -52.60 13.60 -4.42
CA GLN A 204 -51.96 13.29 -5.70
C GLN A 204 -50.50 13.64 -5.73
N ALA A 205 -50.08 14.75 -5.08
CA ALA A 205 -48.70 15.12 -4.89
C ALA A 205 -47.96 14.13 -4.01
N ILE A 206 -48.59 13.60 -2.97
CA ILE A 206 -48.04 12.56 -2.08
C ILE A 206 -47.86 11.26 -2.86
N GLN A 207 -48.79 10.88 -3.71
CA GLN A 207 -48.72 9.67 -4.51
C GLN A 207 -47.61 9.74 -5.58
N ASP A 208 -47.46 10.89 -6.24
CA ASP A 208 -46.40 11.16 -7.20
C ASP A 208 -45.01 11.17 -6.49
N ALA A 209 -44.94 11.72 -5.30
CA ALA A 209 -43.76 11.71 -4.45
C ALA A 209 -43.33 10.29 -4.07
N MET A 210 -44.29 9.46 -3.65
CA MET A 210 -44.02 8.05 -3.32
C MET A 210 -43.56 7.26 -4.54
N SER A 211 -44.08 7.53 -5.73
CA SER A 211 -43.68 6.88 -6.97
C SER A 211 -42.23 7.26 -7.34
N LYS A 212 -41.82 8.50 -7.12
CA LYS A 212 -40.43 8.96 -7.32
C LYS A 212 -39.48 8.34 -6.33
N LEU A 213 -39.90 8.17 -5.06
CA LEU A 213 -39.09 7.55 -3.99
C LEU A 213 -38.81 6.08 -4.21
N GLN A 214 -39.73 5.35 -4.88
CA GLN A 214 -39.58 3.91 -5.14
C GLN A 214 -38.41 3.58 -6.08
N GLY A 215 -37.96 4.52 -6.91
CA GLY A 215 -36.86 4.33 -7.84
C GLY A 215 -35.53 4.90 -7.36
N MET A 216 -35.47 5.54 -6.19
CA MET A 216 -34.30 6.19 -5.66
C MET A 216 -33.63 5.39 -4.54
N ASP A 217 -32.33 5.37 -4.54
CA ASP A 217 -31.55 4.89 -3.39
C ASP A 217 -31.60 5.95 -2.29
N LEU A 218 -32.37 5.68 -1.25
CA LEU A 218 -32.53 6.55 -0.08
C LEU A 218 -31.52 6.24 1.03
N SER A 219 -30.56 5.33 0.78
CA SER A 219 -29.52 4.99 1.75
C SER A 219 -28.70 6.23 2.09
N PRO A 220 -28.45 6.50 3.38
CA PRO A 220 -27.55 7.58 3.78
C PRO A 220 -26.16 7.34 3.18
N ARG A 221 -25.56 8.37 2.61
CA ARG A 221 -24.18 8.30 2.14
C ARG A 221 -23.25 8.46 3.31
N ILE A 222 -22.32 7.52 3.43
CA ILE A 222 -21.25 7.57 4.42
C ILE A 222 -20.02 8.16 3.73
N THR A 223 -19.57 9.32 4.18
CA THR A 223 -18.42 10.01 3.66
C THR A 223 -17.42 10.29 4.77
N SER A 224 -16.22 10.68 4.43
CA SER A 224 -15.23 11.12 5.41
C SER A 224 -14.83 12.56 5.14
N LYS A 225 -14.71 13.35 6.22
CA LYS A 225 -14.10 14.69 6.18
C LYS A 225 -12.60 14.62 5.88
N ASN A 226 -11.96 13.47 6.14
CA ASN A 226 -10.53 13.26 5.93
C ASN A 226 -10.24 12.78 4.51
N THR A 227 -10.49 13.63 3.53
CA THR A 227 -10.27 13.32 2.11
C THR A 227 -8.80 13.07 1.78
N ALA A 228 -7.88 13.69 2.51
CA ALA A 228 -6.45 13.46 2.36
C ALA A 228 -6.05 12.03 2.77
N ALA A 229 -6.68 11.47 3.81
CA ALA A 229 -6.45 10.09 4.22
C ALA A 229 -6.93 9.09 3.15
N ALA A 230 -8.09 9.32 2.56
CA ALA A 230 -8.60 8.52 1.45
C ALA A 230 -7.65 8.55 0.24
N SER A 231 -7.22 9.72 -0.17
CA SER A 231 -6.29 9.91 -1.29
C SER A 231 -4.95 9.22 -1.02
N ARG A 232 -4.43 9.31 0.19
CA ARG A 232 -3.19 8.62 0.61
C ARG A 232 -3.33 7.12 0.51
N LEU A 233 -4.44 6.57 1.01
CA LEU A 233 -4.72 5.14 0.96
C LEU A 233 -4.82 4.64 -0.48
N GLU A 234 -5.58 5.31 -1.31
CA GLU A 234 -5.72 5.00 -2.74
C GLU A 234 -4.37 5.01 -3.45
N THR A 235 -3.55 6.00 -3.18
CA THR A 235 -2.20 6.15 -3.77
C THR A 235 -1.27 5.04 -3.32
N LEU A 236 -1.24 4.71 -2.03
CA LEU A 236 -0.43 3.61 -1.51
C LEU A 236 -0.82 2.27 -2.13
N LEU A 237 -2.11 1.99 -2.21
CA LEU A 237 -2.62 0.76 -2.83
C LEU A 237 -2.26 0.68 -4.32
N ALA A 238 -2.36 1.79 -5.03
CA ALA A 238 -1.95 1.87 -6.43
C ALA A 238 -0.44 1.62 -6.60
N LEU A 239 0.38 2.23 -5.75
CA LEU A 239 1.83 2.10 -5.82
C LEU A 239 2.30 0.68 -5.51
N VAL A 240 1.70 0.02 -4.53
CA VAL A 240 2.02 -1.38 -4.18
C VAL A 240 1.67 -2.31 -5.35
N GLU A 241 0.44 -2.27 -5.82
CA GLU A 241 0.01 -3.15 -6.93
C GLU A 241 0.70 -2.83 -8.25
N GLY A 242 0.91 -1.56 -8.55
CA GLY A 242 1.64 -1.13 -9.74
C GLY A 242 3.10 -1.57 -9.72
N TRP A 243 3.75 -1.49 -8.58
CA TRP A 243 5.12 -2.00 -8.41
C TRP A 243 5.17 -3.51 -8.61
N ALA A 244 4.25 -4.25 -7.98
CA ALA A 244 4.17 -5.70 -8.14
C ALA A 244 3.94 -6.09 -9.60
N GLU A 245 3.02 -5.44 -10.29
CA GLU A 245 2.75 -5.67 -11.71
C GLU A 245 3.99 -5.42 -12.57
N HIS A 246 4.70 -4.34 -12.32
CA HIS A 246 5.90 -3.98 -13.08
C HIS A 246 7.04 -4.99 -12.86
N VAL A 247 7.39 -5.30 -11.62
CA VAL A 247 8.49 -6.23 -11.35
C VAL A 247 8.18 -7.66 -11.82
N VAL A 248 6.92 -8.07 -11.75
CA VAL A 248 6.48 -9.36 -12.30
C VAL A 248 6.60 -9.38 -13.82
N SER A 249 6.21 -8.31 -14.51
CA SER A 249 6.40 -8.16 -15.95
C SER A 249 7.88 -8.29 -16.35
N GLU A 250 8.78 -7.67 -15.61
CA GLU A 250 10.22 -7.78 -15.88
C GLU A 250 10.76 -9.17 -15.60
N ALA A 251 10.34 -9.77 -14.49
CA ALA A 251 10.82 -11.09 -14.08
C ALA A 251 10.34 -12.22 -14.99
N LEU A 252 9.10 -12.15 -15.45
CA LEU A 252 8.41 -13.23 -16.15
C LEU A 252 8.24 -13.02 -17.65
N GLY A 253 8.33 -11.77 -18.13
CA GLY A 253 7.96 -11.42 -19.50
C GLY A 253 8.59 -12.26 -20.60
N GLU A 254 9.87 -12.60 -20.46
CA GLU A 254 10.61 -13.43 -21.40
C GLU A 254 10.58 -14.93 -21.07
N ARG A 255 10.18 -15.28 -19.84
CA ARG A 255 10.19 -16.66 -19.33
C ARG A 255 8.85 -17.36 -19.45
N ILE A 256 7.77 -16.62 -19.31
CA ILE A 256 6.39 -17.12 -19.36
C ILE A 256 5.67 -16.49 -20.55
N PRO A 257 5.34 -17.26 -21.59
CA PRO A 257 4.71 -16.73 -22.81
C PRO A 257 3.39 -16.01 -22.56
N SER A 258 2.61 -16.45 -21.57
CA SER A 258 1.29 -15.90 -21.27
C SER A 258 1.32 -14.63 -20.39
N THR A 259 2.48 -14.10 -20.02
CA THR A 259 2.60 -12.96 -19.09
C THR A 259 1.78 -11.76 -19.52
N SER A 260 1.87 -11.35 -20.77
CA SER A 260 1.12 -10.20 -21.30
C SER A 260 -0.39 -10.41 -21.23
N LYS A 261 -0.85 -11.61 -21.62
CA LYS A 261 -2.27 -11.99 -21.53
C LYS A 261 -2.76 -11.99 -20.09
N LEU A 262 -1.95 -12.49 -19.16
CA LEU A 262 -2.28 -12.52 -17.73
C LEU A 262 -2.33 -11.12 -17.12
N THR A 263 -1.42 -10.24 -17.49
CA THR A 263 -1.44 -8.83 -17.06
C THR A 263 -2.73 -8.13 -17.49
N GLN A 264 -3.17 -8.34 -18.72
CA GLN A 264 -4.45 -7.83 -19.20
C GLN A 264 -5.65 -8.43 -18.47
N ALA A 265 -5.62 -9.73 -18.20
CA ALA A 265 -6.66 -10.42 -17.43
C ALA A 265 -6.77 -9.86 -16.00
N TRP A 266 -5.66 -9.52 -15.38
CA TRP A 266 -5.64 -8.89 -14.05
C TRP A 266 -6.20 -7.47 -14.07
N ALA A 267 -5.87 -6.68 -15.07
CA ALA A 267 -6.49 -5.37 -15.25
C ALA A 267 -8.01 -5.47 -15.39
N HIS A 268 -8.49 -6.42 -16.18
CA HIS A 268 -9.90 -6.71 -16.33
C HIS A 268 -10.55 -7.17 -15.02
N ARG A 269 -9.89 -8.06 -14.26
CA ARG A 269 -10.36 -8.52 -12.96
C ARG A 269 -10.53 -7.36 -11.97
N ARG A 270 -9.60 -6.41 -11.93
CA ARG A 270 -9.72 -5.20 -11.10
C ARG A 270 -10.95 -4.37 -11.47
N SER A 271 -11.23 -4.22 -12.77
CA SER A 271 -12.37 -3.44 -13.24
C SER A 271 -13.73 -4.11 -13.02
N THR A 272 -13.75 -5.42 -12.78
CA THR A 272 -14.98 -6.22 -12.65
C THR A 272 -15.24 -6.75 -11.23
N GLY A 273 -14.64 -6.15 -10.22
CA GLY A 273 -14.93 -6.45 -8.82
C GLY A 273 -13.81 -7.08 -8.02
N GLY A 274 -12.67 -7.44 -8.64
CA GLY A 274 -11.50 -8.01 -7.98
C GLY A 274 -10.49 -6.97 -7.50
N SER A 275 -10.93 -5.83 -7.02
CA SER A 275 -10.09 -4.69 -6.66
C SER A 275 -10.13 -4.37 -5.17
N ALA A 276 -9.14 -3.61 -4.71
CA ALA A 276 -9.05 -3.18 -3.32
C ALA A 276 -10.24 -2.32 -2.89
N GLU A 277 -10.66 -1.33 -3.70
CA GLU A 277 -11.79 -0.46 -3.36
C GLU A 277 -13.09 -1.24 -3.26
N ASN A 278 -13.25 -2.28 -4.06
CA ASN A 278 -14.43 -3.13 -4.00
C ASN A 278 -14.42 -4.01 -2.74
N ALA A 279 -13.26 -4.53 -2.35
CA ALA A 279 -13.09 -5.25 -1.09
C ALA A 279 -13.38 -4.35 0.12
N PHE A 280 -12.88 -3.12 0.14
CA PHE A 280 -13.16 -2.14 1.18
C PHE A 280 -14.65 -1.78 1.23
N SER A 281 -15.30 -1.57 0.09
CA SER A 281 -16.72 -1.29 0.03
C SER A 281 -17.56 -2.42 0.60
N LYS A 282 -17.25 -3.66 0.25
CA LYS A 282 -17.99 -4.85 0.70
C LYS A 282 -17.75 -5.16 2.18
N VAL A 283 -16.51 -5.14 2.63
CA VAL A 283 -16.14 -5.60 3.97
C VAL A 283 -16.26 -4.48 4.99
N VAL A 284 -15.80 -3.30 4.64
CA VAL A 284 -15.65 -2.17 5.58
C VAL A 284 -16.79 -1.16 5.42
N GLY A 285 -17.46 -1.16 4.28
CA GLY A 285 -18.58 -0.25 3.99
C GLY A 285 -18.15 1.17 3.65
N ILE A 286 -16.87 1.37 3.33
CA ILE A 286 -16.33 2.66 2.89
C ILE A 286 -16.11 2.67 1.38
N GLU A 287 -16.38 3.82 0.77
CA GLU A 287 -16.15 4.00 -0.67
C GLU A 287 -14.81 4.71 -0.89
N LEU A 288 -13.95 4.05 -1.66
CA LEU A 288 -12.72 4.61 -2.17
C LEU A 288 -12.82 4.75 -3.68
N ASN A 289 -12.11 5.72 -4.25
CA ASN A 289 -11.88 5.73 -5.68
C ASN A 289 -10.99 4.55 -6.07
N ALA A 290 -11.17 4.04 -7.28
CA ALA A 290 -10.34 2.95 -7.79
C ALA A 290 -8.86 3.36 -7.78
N PRO A 291 -7.97 2.61 -7.13
CA PRO A 291 -6.54 2.89 -7.20
C PRO A 291 -6.02 2.84 -8.63
N LYS A 292 -5.20 3.79 -8.99
CA LYS A 292 -4.63 3.94 -10.33
C LYS A 292 -3.45 2.98 -10.54
N VAL A 293 -3.74 1.70 -10.57
CA VAL A 293 -2.71 0.63 -10.64
C VAL A 293 -1.94 0.66 -11.96
N SER A 294 -2.62 0.81 -13.08
CA SER A 294 -1.98 0.86 -14.40
C SER A 294 -1.07 2.08 -14.55
N GLU A 295 -1.50 3.23 -14.06
CA GLU A 295 -0.71 4.46 -14.03
C GLU A 295 0.51 4.30 -13.13
N ALA A 296 0.36 3.67 -11.97
CA ALA A 296 1.46 3.37 -11.07
C ALA A 296 2.47 2.40 -11.70
N ALA A 297 2.00 1.34 -12.35
CA ALA A 297 2.86 0.40 -13.07
C ALA A 297 3.68 1.09 -14.14
N GLU A 298 3.08 1.97 -14.92
CA GLU A 298 3.76 2.76 -15.95
C GLU A 298 4.78 3.73 -15.34
N LEU A 299 4.46 4.36 -14.23
CA LEU A 299 5.39 5.23 -13.50
C LEU A 299 6.62 4.43 -13.03
N TRP A 300 6.43 3.26 -12.43
CA TRP A 300 7.53 2.39 -12.00
C TRP A 300 8.36 1.90 -13.18
N ARG A 301 7.73 1.60 -14.32
CA ARG A 301 8.44 1.23 -15.54
C ARG A 301 9.35 2.35 -16.02
N ARG A 302 8.83 3.57 -16.10
CA ARG A 302 9.60 4.75 -16.50
C ARG A 302 10.73 5.06 -15.52
N ALA A 303 10.48 4.94 -14.22
CA ALA A 303 11.51 5.09 -13.20
C ALA A 303 12.65 4.09 -13.40
N THR A 304 12.33 2.84 -13.69
CA THR A 304 13.31 1.79 -13.96
C THR A 304 14.17 2.10 -15.18
N VAL A 305 13.56 2.57 -16.26
CA VAL A 305 14.28 2.99 -17.48
C VAL A 305 15.21 4.16 -17.18
N ALA A 306 14.75 5.12 -16.40
CA ALA A 306 15.50 6.35 -16.11
C ALA A 306 16.67 6.15 -15.16
N VAL A 307 16.50 5.39 -14.08
CA VAL A 307 17.47 5.31 -12.98
C VAL A 307 17.88 3.89 -12.58
N GLY A 308 17.28 2.86 -13.17
CA GLY A 308 17.53 1.46 -12.82
C GLY A 308 16.72 0.96 -11.62
N ALA A 309 16.73 -0.34 -11.41
CA ALA A 309 15.94 -1.02 -10.39
C ALA A 309 16.35 -0.65 -8.96
N GLU A 310 17.64 -0.54 -8.69
CA GLU A 310 18.15 -0.21 -7.36
C GLU A 310 17.68 1.17 -6.87
N LYS A 311 17.88 2.19 -7.69
CA LYS A 311 17.46 3.56 -7.35
C LYS A 311 15.94 3.70 -7.34
N ARG A 312 15.24 3.01 -8.24
CA ARG A 312 13.77 2.91 -8.20
C ARG A 312 13.29 2.40 -6.86
N ASP A 313 13.86 1.29 -6.37
CA ASP A 313 13.42 0.66 -5.12
C ASP A 313 13.75 1.49 -3.87
N LYS A 314 14.73 2.40 -3.94
CA LYS A 314 15.01 3.38 -2.87
C LYS A 314 13.84 4.33 -2.60
N ALA A 315 12.89 4.47 -3.52
CA ALA A 315 11.66 5.22 -3.27
C ALA A 315 10.86 4.67 -2.07
N TRP A 316 11.03 3.39 -1.75
CA TRP A 316 10.39 2.75 -0.60
C TRP A 316 11.10 2.98 0.74
N ASP A 317 12.27 3.63 0.75
CA ASP A 317 13.05 3.86 1.97
C ASP A 317 12.34 4.82 2.94
N HIS A 318 11.56 5.75 2.41
CA HIS A 318 10.79 6.70 3.21
C HIS A 318 9.48 7.07 2.52
N PRO A 319 8.38 7.28 3.28
CA PRO A 319 7.10 7.68 2.69
C PRO A 319 7.19 8.93 1.81
N ASP A 320 8.01 9.90 2.18
CA ASP A 320 8.17 11.16 1.45
C ASP A 320 8.92 11.02 0.12
N PHE A 321 9.59 9.88 -0.11
CA PHE A 321 10.25 9.58 -1.37
C PHE A 321 9.32 8.98 -2.41
N LEU A 322 8.14 8.54 -1.99
CA LEU A 322 7.16 7.94 -2.89
C LEU A 322 6.53 8.98 -3.83
N PRO A 323 6.12 8.53 -5.02
CA PRO A 323 5.27 9.34 -5.87
C PRO A 323 4.00 9.77 -5.15
N THR A 324 3.51 10.96 -5.48
CA THR A 324 2.24 11.48 -4.98
C THR A 324 1.10 11.11 -5.94
N ALA A 325 -0.14 11.38 -5.54
CA ALA A 325 -1.30 11.20 -6.41
C ALA A 325 -1.17 11.97 -7.74
N GLU A 326 -0.60 13.18 -7.70
CA GLU A 326 -0.36 14.00 -8.90
C GLU A 326 0.66 13.35 -9.84
N HIS A 327 1.66 12.66 -9.30
CA HIS A 327 2.67 11.96 -10.09
C HIS A 327 2.08 10.77 -10.86
N LEU A 328 1.01 10.16 -10.39
CA LEU A 328 0.32 9.10 -11.13
C LEU A 328 -0.29 9.63 -12.43
N ASP A 329 -0.78 10.86 -12.43
CA ASP A 329 -1.30 11.52 -13.63
C ASP A 329 -0.21 12.18 -14.47
N ASN A 330 0.90 12.57 -13.83
CA ASN A 330 2.06 13.21 -14.48
C ASN A 330 3.37 12.55 -14.03
N PRO A 331 3.73 11.39 -14.57
CA PRO A 331 4.94 10.66 -14.18
C PRO A 331 6.23 11.43 -14.42
N ALA A 332 6.26 12.31 -15.43
CA ALA A 332 7.46 13.06 -15.79
C ALA A 332 8.02 13.88 -14.64
N ALA A 333 7.15 14.50 -13.83
CA ALA A 333 7.58 15.29 -12.68
C ALA A 333 8.31 14.44 -11.62
N PHE A 334 7.85 13.22 -11.38
CA PHE A 334 8.51 12.28 -10.47
C PHE A 334 9.85 11.79 -11.05
N ILE A 335 9.88 11.46 -12.33
CA ILE A 335 11.11 11.01 -13.02
C ILE A 335 12.16 12.12 -12.99
N ASP A 336 11.78 13.37 -13.26
CA ASP A 336 12.66 14.51 -13.18
C ASP A 336 13.26 14.67 -11.77
N SER A 337 12.45 14.46 -10.72
CA SER A 337 12.94 14.49 -9.34
C SER A 337 13.97 13.40 -9.05
N LEU A 338 13.80 12.20 -9.62
CA LEU A 338 14.77 11.12 -9.49
C LEU A 338 16.09 11.43 -10.22
N LEU A 339 16.01 12.06 -11.36
CA LEU A 339 17.18 12.47 -12.16
C LEU A 339 17.91 13.65 -11.52
N ASP A 340 17.20 14.60 -10.94
CA ASP A 340 17.77 15.76 -10.24
C ASP A 340 18.49 15.36 -8.94
N ASP A 341 17.97 14.37 -8.22
CA ASP A 341 18.62 13.82 -7.03
C ASP A 341 19.98 13.19 -7.33
N GLY A 342 20.20 12.69 -8.56
CA GLY A 342 21.45 12.12 -9.00
C GLY A 342 22.62 13.11 -9.05
N PRO A 343 22.47 14.33 -9.61
CA PRO A 343 23.48 15.39 -9.56
C PRO A 343 23.71 15.91 -8.14
N ASP A 344 22.66 16.02 -7.31
CA ASP A 344 22.75 16.51 -5.94
C ASP A 344 23.50 15.52 -5.03
N GLU A 345 23.30 14.22 -5.16
CA GLU A 345 24.08 13.19 -4.47
C GLU A 345 25.55 13.28 -4.87
N GLY A 346 25.86 13.47 -6.15
CA GLY A 346 27.22 13.70 -6.64
C GLY A 346 27.81 14.99 -6.10
N PHE A 347 27.01 16.03 -5.97
CA PHE A 347 27.41 17.31 -5.40
C PHE A 347 27.72 17.21 -3.91
N GLU A 348 26.89 16.53 -3.12
CA GLU A 348 27.14 16.29 -1.70
C GLU A 348 28.38 15.44 -1.46
N GLU A 349 28.62 14.40 -2.25
CA GLU A 349 29.83 13.60 -2.20
C GLU A 349 31.08 14.42 -2.58
N GLU A 350 30.99 15.23 -3.62
CA GLU A 350 32.07 16.12 -4.03
C GLU A 350 32.33 17.21 -2.98
N PHE A 351 31.26 17.74 -2.38
CA PHE A 351 31.37 18.72 -1.31
C PHE A 351 32.01 18.14 -0.06
N ALA A 352 31.61 16.90 0.32
CA ALA A 352 32.24 16.18 1.43
C ALA A 352 33.72 15.90 1.17
N LYS A 353 34.10 15.53 -0.06
CA LYS A 353 35.49 15.37 -0.47
C LYS A 353 36.27 16.68 -0.42
N LEU A 354 35.62 17.77 -0.81
CA LEU A 354 36.23 19.10 -0.76
C LEU A 354 36.47 19.56 0.68
N GLU A 355 35.52 19.34 1.58
CA GLU A 355 35.68 19.61 3.01
C GLU A 355 36.82 18.79 3.63
N GLU A 356 36.93 17.51 3.24
CA GLU A 356 38.01 16.65 3.71
C GLU A 356 39.38 17.09 3.20
N MET A 357 39.44 17.52 1.93
CA MET A 357 40.69 18.11 1.37
C MET A 357 41.07 19.41 2.07
N LEU A 358 40.11 20.28 2.37
CA LEU A 358 40.36 21.54 3.10
C LEU A 358 40.87 21.29 4.52
N LYS A 359 40.35 20.30 5.22
CA LYS A 359 40.81 19.87 6.54
C LYS A 359 42.25 19.33 6.49
N ASN A 360 42.57 18.56 5.46
CA ASN A 360 43.93 18.04 5.26
C ASN A 360 44.93 19.12 4.88
N ASP A 361 44.51 20.14 4.12
CA ASP A 361 45.36 21.28 3.77
C ASP A 361 45.63 22.20 4.98
N GLU A 362 44.63 22.40 5.85
CA GLU A 362 44.82 23.13 7.12
C GLU A 362 45.76 22.37 8.04
N ALA A 363 45.68 21.05 8.11
CA ALA A 363 46.57 20.22 8.91
C ALA A 363 47.99 20.21 8.33
N SER A 364 48.17 20.29 7.01
CA SER A 364 49.47 20.33 6.36
C SER A 364 50.12 21.72 6.36
N SER A 365 49.31 22.79 6.47
CA SER A 365 49.85 24.17 6.60
C SER A 365 50.35 24.50 8.01
N ASP A 366 49.94 23.77 9.02
CA ASP A 366 50.45 23.93 10.39
C ASP A 366 51.77 23.20 10.64
N GLU A 367 52.13 22.19 9.85
CA GLU A 367 53.41 21.47 9.98
C GLU A 367 54.67 22.28 9.59
N PRO A 368 54.67 23.13 8.53
CA PRO A 368 55.85 23.89 8.16
C PRO A 368 56.21 25.00 9.13
N ALA A 369 55.28 25.57 9.84
CA ALA A 369 55.52 26.63 10.81
C ALA A 369 56.23 26.13 12.08
N ASP A 370 56.00 24.91 12.49
CA ASP A 370 56.66 24.28 13.63
C ASP A 370 58.09 23.82 13.31
N GLU A 371 58.35 23.41 12.09
CA GLU A 371 59.72 23.04 11.64
C GLU A 371 60.64 24.27 11.55
N ASN A 372 60.17 25.43 11.15
CA ASN A 372 60.92 26.65 11.09
C ASN A 372 61.28 27.21 12.48
N LYS A 373 60.44 27.00 13.48
CA LYS A 373 60.77 27.39 14.86
C LYS A 373 61.80 26.50 15.51
N LYS A 374 61.90 25.26 15.13
CA LYS A 374 62.88 24.30 15.64
C LYS A 374 64.24 24.50 15.05
N THR A 375 64.35 25.01 13.84
CA THR A 375 65.65 25.30 13.18
C THR A 375 66.29 26.60 13.66
N GLU A 376 65.52 27.62 14.03
CA GLU A 376 66.02 28.86 14.60
C GLU A 376 66.59 28.67 16.02
N ASP A 377 66.02 27.83 16.82
CA ASP A 377 66.50 27.49 18.15
C ASP A 377 67.82 26.65 18.15
N LYS A 378 68.13 25.99 17.05
CA LYS A 378 69.34 25.16 16.92
C LYS A 378 70.56 25.96 16.50
N ASP A 379 70.36 27.02 15.72
CA ASP A 379 71.51 27.87 15.27
C ASP A 379 71.98 28.81 16.37
N ASP A 380 71.16 29.25 17.28
CA ASP A 380 71.51 30.08 18.45
C ASP A 380 72.30 29.31 19.53
N LYS A 381 72.30 28.00 19.50
CA LYS A 381 73.06 27.17 20.46
C LYS A 381 74.44 26.79 19.98
N LYS A 382 74.79 27.05 18.75
CA LYS A 382 76.17 26.75 18.20
C LYS A 382 77.17 27.85 18.35
N ASP A 383 76.76 29.06 18.69
CA ASP A 383 77.64 30.20 18.71
C ASP A 383 78.15 30.61 20.13
N LYS A 384 77.87 29.80 21.13
CA LYS A 384 78.29 30.06 22.52
C LYS A 384 79.16 28.97 23.12
N GLY A 385 79.99 28.38 22.33
CA GLY A 385 80.81 27.32 22.87
C GLY A 385 82.22 27.22 22.25
N ASN A 386 82.89 28.32 22.05
CA ASN A 386 84.30 28.24 21.79
C ASN A 386 85.02 29.50 22.22
N GLU A 387 85.23 29.61 23.50
CA GLU A 387 86.34 30.43 24.02
C GLU A 387 86.80 29.88 25.37
N GLY A 388 88.08 29.53 25.40
CA GLY A 388 88.91 29.50 26.56
C GLY A 388 88.97 28.15 27.30
N ASP A 389 89.98 27.64 27.65
CA ASP A 389 91.37 28.03 27.76
C ASP A 389 92.19 26.87 28.34
N GLU A 390 93.31 26.81 27.88
CA GLU A 390 94.57 26.37 28.50
C GLU A 390 94.55 26.14 30.02
N ASN A 391 94.82 24.97 30.44
CA ASN A 391 95.99 24.52 31.26
C ASN A 391 95.80 23.07 31.66
#